data_6951b5e4e2a5fbd7030567f9a44c6615
#
_entry.id   6951b5e4e2a5fbd7030567f9a44c6615
#
_cell.length_a   1.000
_cell.length_b   1.000
_cell.length_c   1.000
_cell.angle_alpha   90.00
_cell.angle_beta   90.00
_cell.angle_gamma   90.00
#
_symmetry.space_group_name_H-M   'P 1'
#
loop_
_entity.id
_entity.type
_entity.pdbx_description
1 polymer ?
#
loop_
_entity_poly.entity_id
_entity_poly.type
_entity_poly.pdbx_seq_one_letter_code
_entity_poly.pdbx_strand_id
1 'polypeptide(L)'
;MDIKDSKVTWMGCLPHNWTDQTDARNKGKMNRWLDVKHSGFKEFADLPLTMGHYTREDIPFYYSLADSFTICDQHFCSSITGTNPNRLYFWTANIRENLTGKALVWNGDSEFSGKATWTTFPERLSELGVDWKIYQNEISSSSAGYSGEANSWLANFGCNPMEYFPQYQVKYHPRYRQLLTLKKEDLERKISETPAAEALEDLKKNLKHIQEELQRYTADNFEKLDERTKDIHRRAFVNNSAQQDYMELETMHYQEGGQQRELQIPKGDVLYQFRKDVEEGKLPTVSWLAPPQLFSDHPDSPWFGAWYVSEIMDILTQNPEVWKTXFILTYDENDGYFDHFAPFTAPNPDDTESGKVSEGINPTLEFVRRDEQYYPESGRES
;
A
#
# COMPACT_ATOMS: atom_id res chain seq x y z
N MET A 1 -20.29 2.70 -19.63
CA MET A 1 -20.31 4.03 -19.00
C MET A 1 -19.10 4.81 -19.50
N ASP A 2 -19.26 6.06 -19.88
CA ASP A 2 -18.15 6.86 -20.39
C ASP A 2 -17.30 7.39 -19.23
N ILE A 3 -16.12 6.85 -19.08
CA ILE A 3 -15.19 7.21 -18.03
C ILE A 3 -14.48 8.55 -18.26
N LYS A 4 -14.69 9.15 -19.42
CA LYS A 4 -14.16 10.49 -19.73
C LYS A 4 -14.88 11.58 -18.95
N ASP A 5 -16.04 11.26 -18.36
CA ASP A 5 -16.69 12.15 -17.40
C ASP A 5 -15.80 12.24 -16.15
N SER A 6 -15.33 13.43 -15.84
CA SER A 6 -14.43 13.68 -14.72
C SER A 6 -14.98 13.22 -13.37
N LYS A 7 -16.29 13.26 -13.19
CA LYS A 7 -16.92 12.81 -11.95
C LYS A 7 -16.75 11.31 -11.74
N VAL A 8 -16.84 10.52 -12.82
CA VAL A 8 -16.67 9.08 -12.75
C VAL A 8 -15.21 8.72 -12.45
N THR A 9 -14.29 9.45 -13.04
CA THR A 9 -12.85 9.25 -12.83
C THR A 9 -12.46 9.39 -11.34
N TRP A 10 -13.12 10.30 -10.63
CA TRP A 10 -12.79 10.59 -9.23
C TRP A 10 -13.78 9.94 -8.24
N MET A 11 -14.39 8.83 -8.61
CA MET A 11 -15.39 8.16 -7.78
C MET A 11 -14.81 7.39 -6.57
N GLY A 12 -13.52 7.24 -6.53
CA GLY A 12 -12.86 6.49 -5.46
C GLY A 12 -12.97 4.98 -5.63
N CYS A 13 -12.51 4.24 -4.65
CA CYS A 13 -12.51 2.79 -4.67
C CYS A 13 -13.90 2.20 -4.39
N LEU A 14 -14.10 0.97 -4.83
CA LEU A 14 -15.30 0.18 -4.53
C LEU A 14 -15.04 -0.73 -3.32
N PRO A 15 -16.06 -1.31 -2.68
CA PRO A 15 -15.84 -2.24 -1.57
C PRO A 15 -14.92 -3.40 -2.00
N HIS A 16 -13.81 -3.59 -1.29
CA HIS A 16 -12.81 -4.60 -1.68
C HIS A 16 -12.18 -5.31 -0.48
N ASN A 17 -12.81 -5.24 0.70
CA ASN A 17 -12.40 -6.03 1.85
C ASN A 17 -12.73 -7.52 1.62
N TRP A 18 -12.16 -8.39 2.44
CA TRP A 18 -12.36 -9.84 2.35
C TRP A 18 -13.83 -10.24 2.28
N THR A 19 -14.69 -9.64 3.11
CA THR A 19 -16.13 -9.94 3.12
C THR A 19 -16.77 -9.61 1.78
N ASP A 20 -16.50 -8.40 1.28
CA ASP A 20 -17.07 -7.90 0.02
C ASP A 20 -16.60 -8.75 -1.17
N GLN A 21 -15.32 -9.09 -1.19
CA GLN A 21 -14.74 -9.91 -2.26
C GLN A 21 -15.31 -11.34 -2.23
N THR A 22 -15.43 -11.92 -1.03
CA THR A 22 -15.98 -13.27 -0.86
C THR A 22 -17.44 -13.33 -1.30
N ASP A 23 -18.23 -12.31 -0.93
CA ASP A 23 -19.64 -12.22 -1.32
C ASP A 23 -19.79 -12.07 -2.83
N ALA A 24 -18.97 -11.22 -3.46
CA ALA A 24 -19.01 -11.00 -4.91
C ALA A 24 -18.63 -12.28 -5.68
N ARG A 25 -17.61 -12.99 -5.18
CA ARG A 25 -17.14 -14.27 -5.73
C ARG A 25 -18.21 -15.36 -5.71
N ASN A 26 -19.07 -15.39 -4.69
CA ASN A 26 -20.22 -16.30 -4.56
C ASN A 26 -19.85 -17.77 -4.87
N LYS A 27 -18.93 -18.34 -4.10
CA LYS A 27 -18.49 -19.76 -4.23
C LYS A 27 -17.97 -20.06 -5.64
N GLY A 28 -17.29 -19.10 -6.27
CA GLY A 28 -16.70 -19.28 -7.60
C GLY A 28 -17.60 -18.97 -8.77
N LYS A 29 -18.87 -18.62 -8.54
CA LYS A 29 -19.82 -18.28 -9.62
C LYS A 29 -19.53 -16.88 -10.22
N MET A 30 -18.82 -16.03 -9.51
CA MET A 30 -18.41 -14.69 -9.94
C MET A 30 -19.59 -13.82 -10.41
N ASN A 31 -20.75 -13.97 -9.79
CA ASN A 31 -22.00 -13.38 -10.31
C ASN A 31 -22.73 -12.46 -9.34
N ARG A 32 -22.06 -12.00 -8.25
CA ARG A 32 -22.70 -11.07 -7.33
C ARG A 32 -22.00 -9.72 -7.23
N TRP A 33 -21.18 -9.40 -8.22
CA TRP A 33 -20.43 -8.13 -8.23
C TRP A 33 -21.37 -6.91 -8.21
N LEU A 34 -22.40 -6.94 -9.06
CA LEU A 34 -23.37 -5.83 -9.11
C LEU A 34 -24.21 -5.70 -7.84
N ASP A 35 -24.40 -6.81 -7.11
CA ASP A 35 -25.17 -6.80 -5.86
C ASP A 35 -24.35 -6.30 -4.67
N VAL A 36 -23.02 -6.41 -4.73
CA VAL A 36 -22.16 -6.21 -3.56
C VAL A 36 -21.30 -4.94 -3.70
N LYS A 37 -20.83 -4.64 -4.91
CA LYS A 37 -19.81 -3.61 -5.14
C LYS A 37 -20.45 -2.26 -5.51
N HIS A 38 -21.24 -1.69 -4.60
CA HIS A 38 -21.81 -0.35 -4.78
C HIS A 38 -20.84 0.71 -4.30
N SER A 39 -20.78 1.82 -5.03
CA SER A 39 -19.98 2.97 -4.60
C SER A 39 -20.47 3.50 -3.25
N GLY A 40 -19.55 3.92 -2.39
CA GLY A 40 -19.86 4.60 -1.15
C GLY A 40 -20.38 6.03 -1.35
N PHE A 41 -20.20 6.58 -2.56
CA PHE A 41 -20.72 7.90 -2.89
C PHE A 41 -22.16 7.80 -3.39
N LYS A 42 -23.08 8.50 -2.73
CA LYS A 42 -24.53 8.45 -3.05
C LYS A 42 -24.83 8.72 -4.52
N GLU A 43 -24.12 9.65 -5.11
CA GLU A 43 -24.36 10.03 -6.52
C GLU A 43 -24.00 8.92 -7.51
N PHE A 44 -23.18 7.94 -7.10
CA PHE A 44 -22.75 6.83 -7.93
C PHE A 44 -23.31 5.48 -7.48
N ALA A 45 -24.10 5.44 -6.39
CA ALA A 45 -24.53 4.19 -5.76
C ALA A 45 -25.32 3.27 -6.69
N ASP A 46 -26.08 3.84 -7.63
CA ASP A 46 -26.91 3.07 -8.57
C ASP A 46 -26.19 2.77 -9.90
N LEU A 47 -24.94 3.19 -10.03
CA LEU A 47 -24.17 2.93 -11.26
C LEU A 47 -23.43 1.59 -11.15
N PRO A 48 -23.33 0.82 -12.24
CA PRO A 48 -22.62 -0.47 -12.22
C PRO A 48 -21.10 -0.27 -12.35
N LEU A 49 -20.51 0.54 -11.48
CA LEU A 49 -19.11 0.96 -11.57
C LEU A 49 -18.14 -0.22 -11.53
N THR A 50 -18.50 -1.27 -10.78
CA THR A 50 -17.66 -2.47 -10.70
C THR A 50 -17.39 -3.10 -12.08
N MET A 51 -18.29 -2.88 -13.06
CA MET A 51 -18.15 -3.38 -14.43
C MET A 51 -17.41 -2.39 -15.33
N GLY A 52 -16.95 -1.28 -14.78
CA GLY A 52 -16.20 -0.26 -15.53
C GLY A 52 -14.83 -0.75 -15.98
N HIS A 53 -14.37 -0.26 -17.10
CA HIS A 53 -13.02 -0.56 -17.60
C HIS A 53 -12.52 0.57 -18.50
N TYR A 54 -11.22 0.68 -18.59
CA TYR A 54 -10.55 1.65 -19.46
C TYR A 54 -10.22 1.02 -20.80
N THR A 55 -10.34 1.81 -21.86
CA THR A 55 -10.01 1.38 -23.23
C THR A 55 -8.61 1.86 -23.62
N ARG A 56 -8.15 1.45 -24.81
CA ARG A 56 -6.86 1.89 -25.36
C ARG A 56 -6.76 3.41 -25.52
N GLU A 57 -7.91 4.06 -25.74
CA GLU A 57 -7.95 5.52 -25.89
C GLU A 57 -7.82 6.22 -24.54
N ASP A 58 -8.22 5.56 -23.45
CA ASP A 58 -8.22 6.13 -22.10
C ASP A 58 -6.85 6.03 -21.44
N ILE A 59 -6.20 4.86 -21.53
CA ILE A 59 -4.91 4.59 -20.90
C ILE A 59 -3.89 4.05 -21.92
N PRO A 60 -3.55 4.87 -22.95
CA PRO A 60 -2.70 4.41 -24.06
C PRO A 60 -1.32 3.95 -23.63
N PHE A 61 -0.73 4.54 -22.58
CA PHE A 61 0.59 4.13 -22.09
C PHE A 61 0.57 2.67 -21.62
N TYR A 62 -0.40 2.31 -20.76
CA TYR A 62 -0.47 0.94 -20.25
C TYR A 62 -0.72 -0.08 -21.35
N TYR A 63 -1.55 0.27 -22.34
CA TYR A 63 -1.77 -0.62 -23.49
C TYR A 63 -0.51 -0.76 -24.34
N SER A 64 0.26 0.31 -24.53
CA SER A 64 1.54 0.23 -25.25
C SER A 64 2.55 -0.65 -24.49
N LEU A 65 2.57 -0.52 -23.19
CA LEU A 65 3.41 -1.34 -22.32
C LEU A 65 3.02 -2.82 -22.45
N ALA A 66 1.73 -3.11 -22.39
CA ALA A 66 1.19 -4.48 -22.54
C ALA A 66 1.51 -5.07 -23.92
N ASP A 67 1.38 -4.26 -24.98
CA ASP A 67 1.67 -4.72 -26.34
C ASP A 67 3.18 -4.97 -26.56
N SER A 68 4.05 -4.33 -25.77
CA SER A 68 5.49 -4.40 -25.94
C SER A 68 6.18 -5.45 -25.07
N PHE A 69 5.53 -5.86 -23.99
CA PHE A 69 6.13 -6.74 -22.98
C PHE A 69 5.21 -7.93 -22.65
N THR A 70 5.60 -8.74 -21.69
CA THR A 70 4.82 -9.94 -21.32
C THR A 70 3.71 -9.56 -20.34
N ILE A 71 2.48 -9.96 -20.66
CA ILE A 71 1.34 -9.90 -19.75
C ILE A 71 1.19 -11.26 -19.08
N CYS A 72 1.09 -11.26 -17.75
CA CYS A 72 0.83 -12.48 -16.98
C CYS A 72 -0.66 -12.57 -16.66
N ASP A 73 -1.45 -12.97 -17.66
CA ASP A 73 -2.93 -12.94 -17.59
C ASP A 73 -3.53 -14.03 -16.67
N GLN A 74 -2.68 -14.89 -16.11
CA GLN A 74 -3.10 -15.89 -15.12
C GLN A 74 -2.41 -15.66 -13.77
N HIS A 75 -1.91 -14.46 -13.54
CA HIS A 75 -1.36 -14.06 -12.27
C HIS A 75 -2.45 -13.38 -11.45
N PHE A 76 -2.81 -13.98 -10.33
CA PHE A 76 -3.86 -13.49 -9.44
C PHE A 76 -3.23 -12.97 -8.16
N CYS A 77 -3.93 -12.06 -7.48
CA CYS A 77 -3.55 -11.68 -6.12
C CYS A 77 -3.64 -12.92 -5.20
N SER A 78 -2.86 -12.93 -4.15
CA SER A 78 -2.67 -14.14 -3.33
C SER A 78 -3.89 -14.50 -2.49
N SER A 79 -4.74 -13.52 -2.20
CA SER A 79 -5.97 -13.76 -1.44
C SER A 79 -7.09 -12.83 -1.95
N ILE A 80 -8.34 -13.25 -1.74
CA ILE A 80 -9.51 -12.46 -2.14
C ILE A 80 -9.83 -11.41 -1.06
N THR A 81 -8.85 -10.57 -0.79
CA THR A 81 -8.90 -9.52 0.24
C THR A 81 -8.48 -8.18 -0.38
N GLY A 82 -8.36 -7.17 0.44
CA GLY A 82 -7.80 -5.89 0.03
C GLY A 82 -6.28 -5.86 0.08
N THR A 83 -5.74 -4.65 0.14
CA THR A 83 -4.32 -4.32 0.00
C THR A 83 -3.40 -5.05 0.97
N ASN A 84 -3.60 -4.86 2.28
CA ASN A 84 -2.60 -5.29 3.26
C ASN A 84 -2.41 -6.81 3.33
N PRO A 85 -3.46 -7.64 3.34
CA PRO A 85 -3.24 -9.09 3.31
C PRO A 85 -2.50 -9.56 2.06
N ASN A 86 -2.82 -9.00 0.89
CA ASN A 86 -2.12 -9.35 -0.35
C ASN A 86 -0.66 -8.91 -0.30
N ARG A 87 -0.37 -7.73 0.24
CA ARG A 87 1.01 -7.27 0.42
C ARG A 87 1.76 -8.12 1.44
N LEU A 88 1.09 -8.58 2.51
CA LEU A 88 1.71 -9.53 3.44
C LEU A 88 2.12 -10.82 2.70
N TYR A 89 1.23 -11.38 1.88
CA TYR A 89 1.58 -12.54 1.06
C TYR A 89 2.76 -12.25 0.12
N PHE A 90 2.70 -11.13 -0.57
CA PHE A 90 3.73 -10.76 -1.55
C PHE A 90 5.13 -10.65 -0.91
N TRP A 91 5.17 -10.11 0.33
CA TRP A 91 6.44 -9.82 1.00
C TRP A 91 6.88 -10.92 1.97
N THR A 92 5.99 -11.87 2.32
CA THR A 92 6.29 -12.85 3.36
C THR A 92 5.75 -14.25 3.07
N ALA A 93 4.94 -14.41 2.02
CA ALA A 93 4.24 -15.66 1.66
C ALA A 93 3.29 -16.13 2.78
N ASN A 94 2.81 -15.20 3.66
CA ASN A 94 2.03 -15.61 4.82
C ASN A 94 1.18 -14.45 5.36
N ILE A 95 0.03 -14.79 5.98
CA ILE A 95 -0.83 -13.82 6.68
C ILE A 95 -1.19 -14.30 8.09
N ARG A 96 -0.44 -15.27 8.65
CA ARG A 96 -0.66 -15.79 10.00
C ARG A 96 0.67 -15.86 10.75
N GLU A 97 0.65 -15.51 12.02
CA GLU A 97 1.85 -15.65 12.85
C GLU A 97 2.27 -17.10 13.04
N ASN A 98 1.28 -17.99 13.15
CA ASN A 98 1.53 -19.42 13.40
C ASN A 98 0.33 -20.26 12.96
N LEU A 99 0.44 -21.58 13.06
CA LEU A 99 -0.57 -22.53 12.60
C LEU A 99 -1.94 -22.37 13.26
N THR A 100 -1.99 -21.81 14.47
CA THR A 100 -3.23 -21.60 15.21
C THR A 100 -3.65 -20.15 15.23
N GLY A 101 -2.82 -19.28 14.63
CA GLY A 101 -3.09 -17.84 14.57
C GLY A 101 -4.21 -17.49 13.63
N LYS A 102 -4.94 -16.45 13.98
CA LYS A 102 -5.97 -15.88 13.12
C LYS A 102 -5.35 -15.26 11.87
N ALA A 103 -5.96 -15.48 10.71
CA ALA A 103 -5.50 -14.85 9.47
C ALA A 103 -5.74 -13.34 9.51
N LEU A 104 -4.77 -12.56 9.06
CA LEU A 104 -4.91 -11.10 8.96
C LEU A 104 -5.53 -10.81 7.58
N VAL A 105 -6.87 -10.81 7.51
CA VAL A 105 -7.59 -10.68 6.24
C VAL A 105 -8.17 -9.28 6.00
N TRP A 106 -8.02 -8.39 6.97
CA TRP A 106 -8.48 -7.01 6.87
C TRP A 106 -7.28 -6.06 6.94
N ASN A 107 -7.33 -4.96 6.23
CA ASN A 107 -6.19 -4.02 6.19
C ASN A 107 -5.75 -3.59 7.59
N GLY A 108 -6.69 -3.23 8.45
CA GLY A 108 -6.39 -2.82 9.82
C GLY A 108 -5.81 -3.89 10.73
N ASP A 109 -5.85 -5.17 10.34
CA ASP A 109 -5.29 -6.25 11.16
C ASP A 109 -3.77 -6.16 11.30
N SER A 110 -3.08 -5.67 10.28
CA SER A 110 -1.62 -5.61 10.27
C SER A 110 -1.06 -4.26 10.70
N GLU A 111 -1.79 -3.18 10.46
CA GLU A 111 -1.29 -1.81 10.66
C GLU A 111 -0.93 -1.52 12.11
N PHE A 112 0.36 -1.43 12.40
CA PHE A 112 0.91 -1.07 13.72
C PHE A 112 0.31 -1.88 14.89
N SER A 113 -0.29 -3.03 14.59
CA SER A 113 -0.93 -3.89 15.60
C SER A 113 0.08 -4.71 16.40
N GLY A 114 1.29 -4.88 15.87
CA GLY A 114 2.31 -5.75 16.44
C GLY A 114 2.06 -7.24 16.20
N LYS A 115 1.06 -7.59 15.37
CA LYS A 115 0.72 -8.99 15.09
C LYS A 115 1.61 -9.61 14.01
N ALA A 116 2.13 -8.80 13.08
CA ALA A 116 2.97 -9.27 11.99
C ALA A 116 4.43 -9.35 12.50
N THR A 117 4.83 -10.50 13.00
CA THR A 117 6.14 -10.67 13.67
C THR A 117 7.01 -11.76 13.02
N TRP A 118 6.49 -12.46 12.01
CA TRP A 118 7.22 -13.54 11.34
C TRP A 118 8.26 -12.98 10.35
N THR A 119 9.14 -13.86 9.87
CA THR A 119 10.24 -13.49 8.97
C THR A 119 9.70 -13.04 7.60
N THR A 120 10.31 -12.00 7.06
CA THR A 120 9.94 -11.44 5.77
C THR A 120 10.92 -11.87 4.67
N PHE A 121 10.52 -11.74 3.41
CA PHE A 121 11.38 -12.05 2.27
C PHE A 121 12.64 -11.17 2.24
N PRO A 122 12.58 -9.84 2.50
CA PRO A 122 13.81 -9.04 2.58
C PRO A 122 14.79 -9.53 3.64
N GLU A 123 14.31 -10.05 4.78
CA GLU A 123 15.20 -10.64 5.78
C GLU A 123 15.91 -11.89 5.22
N ARG A 124 15.18 -12.73 4.45
CA ARG A 124 15.77 -13.90 3.79
C ARG A 124 16.84 -13.48 2.78
N LEU A 125 16.61 -12.42 2.02
CA LEU A 125 17.62 -11.88 1.12
C LEU A 125 18.88 -11.49 1.87
N SER A 126 18.72 -10.78 3.00
CA SER A 126 19.86 -10.40 3.85
C SER A 126 20.61 -11.61 4.36
N GLU A 127 19.90 -12.65 4.80
CA GLU A 127 20.53 -13.91 5.29
C GLU A 127 21.35 -14.62 4.21
N LEU A 128 20.94 -14.45 2.96
CA LEU A 128 21.63 -15.05 1.81
C LEU A 128 22.69 -14.12 1.21
N GLY A 129 22.91 -12.95 1.79
CA GLY A 129 23.87 -11.97 1.28
C GLY A 129 23.43 -11.29 -0.01
N VAL A 130 22.14 -11.31 -0.32
CA VAL A 130 21.57 -10.62 -1.49
C VAL A 130 21.17 -9.23 -1.06
N ASP A 131 21.68 -8.22 -1.71
CA ASP A 131 21.35 -6.82 -1.37
C ASP A 131 20.01 -6.42 -1.97
N TRP A 132 19.32 -5.55 -1.22
CA TRP A 132 17.96 -5.11 -1.57
C TRP A 132 17.69 -3.73 -0.98
N LYS A 133 16.72 -3.02 -1.57
CA LYS A 133 16.18 -1.76 -1.03
C LYS A 133 14.70 -1.63 -1.37
N ILE A 134 13.98 -0.88 -0.52
CA ILE A 134 12.61 -0.44 -0.79
C ILE A 134 12.66 1.08 -0.94
N TYR A 135 12.39 1.56 -2.14
CA TYR A 135 12.40 2.98 -2.49
C TYR A 135 10.98 3.56 -2.35
N GLN A 136 10.88 4.74 -1.78
CA GLN A 136 9.62 5.45 -1.62
C GLN A 136 9.92 6.95 -1.50
N ASN A 137 8.94 7.81 -1.79
CA ASN A 137 9.17 9.23 -1.54
C ASN A 137 9.27 9.48 -0.04
N GLU A 138 8.30 8.94 0.71
CA GLU A 138 8.33 9.00 2.18
C GLU A 138 7.53 7.82 2.74
N ILE A 139 7.74 7.49 4.02
CA ILE A 139 6.98 6.46 4.73
C ILE A 139 5.48 6.79 4.71
N SER A 140 4.64 5.83 5.13
CA SER A 140 3.19 5.95 4.96
C SER A 140 2.61 7.20 5.63
N SER A 141 1.46 7.63 5.15
CA SER A 141 0.74 8.79 5.66
C SER A 141 0.52 8.73 7.17
N SER A 142 0.25 7.55 7.71
CA SER A 142 0.05 7.35 9.15
C SER A 142 1.32 7.56 9.96
N SER A 143 2.49 7.36 9.34
CA SER A 143 3.80 7.49 9.99
C SER A 143 4.51 8.80 9.66
N ALA A 144 4.22 9.41 8.51
CA ALA A 144 4.93 10.59 8.00
C ALA A 144 4.38 11.92 8.53
N GLY A 145 3.12 11.94 8.97
CA GLY A 145 2.52 13.16 9.52
C GLY A 145 2.06 14.16 8.48
N TYR A 146 1.92 13.77 7.23
CA TYR A 146 1.32 14.62 6.21
C TYR A 146 -0.19 14.76 6.44
N SER A 147 -0.76 15.84 5.96
CA SER A 147 -2.20 16.10 6.02
C SER A 147 -2.68 16.71 4.71
N GLY A 148 -3.98 16.57 4.46
CA GLY A 148 -4.61 17.14 3.27
C GLY A 148 -4.01 16.59 1.99
N GLU A 149 -3.93 17.41 0.98
CA GLU A 149 -3.49 17.04 -0.36
C GLU A 149 -2.04 16.53 -0.39
N ALA A 150 -1.17 17.10 0.45
CA ALA A 150 0.22 16.67 0.53
C ALA A 150 0.35 15.19 0.93
N ASN A 151 -0.61 14.68 1.70
CA ASN A 151 -0.62 13.28 2.09
C ASN A 151 -0.63 12.35 0.86
N SER A 152 -1.58 12.59 -0.04
CA SER A 152 -1.78 11.74 -1.23
C SER A 152 -0.64 11.87 -2.25
N TRP A 153 -0.03 13.06 -2.35
CA TRP A 153 1.05 13.30 -3.30
C TRP A 153 2.42 12.83 -2.83
N LEU A 154 2.68 12.80 -1.52
CA LEU A 154 4.04 12.67 -1.00
C LEU A 154 4.29 11.40 -0.18
N ALA A 155 3.25 10.83 0.45
CA ALA A 155 3.39 9.66 1.31
C ALA A 155 2.87 8.40 0.62
N ASN A 156 3.49 7.25 0.91
CA ASN A 156 2.93 6.00 0.43
C ASN A 156 1.64 5.66 1.20
N PHE A 157 0.78 4.83 0.61
CA PHE A 157 -0.54 4.51 1.14
C PHE A 157 -0.53 3.15 1.87
N GLY A 158 0.46 2.95 2.75
CA GLY A 158 0.64 1.65 3.41
C GLY A 158 1.26 0.60 2.50
N CYS A 159 1.82 1.04 1.37
CA CYS A 159 2.33 0.14 0.32
C CYS A 159 3.64 -0.55 0.69
N ASN A 160 4.28 -0.11 1.77
CA ASN A 160 5.49 -0.72 2.31
C ASN A 160 5.15 -1.42 3.64
N PRO A 161 4.76 -2.71 3.61
CA PRO A 161 4.33 -3.37 4.86
C PRO A 161 5.45 -3.57 5.88
N MET A 162 6.72 -3.33 5.52
CA MET A 162 7.81 -3.39 6.51
C MET A 162 7.58 -2.39 7.65
N GLU A 163 6.77 -1.35 7.42
CA GLU A 163 6.38 -0.41 8.48
C GLU A 163 5.60 -1.09 9.61
N TYR A 164 4.93 -2.21 9.33
CA TYR A 164 4.07 -2.91 10.29
C TYR A 164 4.81 -4.00 11.06
N PHE A 165 6.01 -4.37 10.62
CA PHE A 165 6.83 -5.42 11.25
C PHE A 165 7.79 -4.81 12.28
N PRO A 166 7.65 -5.17 13.58
CA PRO A 166 8.45 -4.55 14.64
C PRO A 166 9.96 -4.63 14.44
N GLN A 167 10.45 -5.68 13.78
CA GLN A 167 11.90 -5.85 13.58
C GLN A 167 12.51 -4.76 12.72
N TYR A 168 11.72 -4.07 11.87
CA TYR A 168 12.21 -2.97 11.03
C TYR A 168 12.28 -1.63 11.75
N GLN A 169 11.67 -1.52 12.94
CA GLN A 169 11.86 -0.37 13.83
C GLN A 169 11.51 0.98 13.17
N VAL A 170 10.38 1.05 12.42
CA VAL A 170 9.98 2.28 11.68
C VAL A 170 9.93 3.51 12.60
N LYS A 171 9.66 3.33 13.90
CA LYS A 171 9.56 4.44 14.85
C LYS A 171 10.87 5.22 15.02
N TYR A 172 12.01 4.66 14.61
CA TYR A 172 13.28 5.40 14.59
C TYR A 172 13.44 6.25 13.33
N HIS A 173 12.55 6.15 12.36
CA HIS A 173 12.63 6.97 11.14
C HIS A 173 12.48 8.45 11.50
N PRO A 174 13.32 9.35 10.97
CA PRO A 174 13.25 10.78 11.33
C PRO A 174 11.87 11.40 11.12
N ARG A 175 11.17 11.01 10.08
CA ARG A 175 9.84 11.53 9.78
C ARG A 175 8.81 11.12 10.83
N TYR A 176 8.89 9.89 11.35
CA TYR A 176 8.04 9.44 12.46
C TYR A 176 8.25 10.35 13.69
N ARG A 177 9.51 10.68 13.98
CA ARG A 177 9.84 11.58 15.10
C ARG A 177 9.24 12.99 14.88
N GLN A 178 9.26 13.49 13.65
CA GLN A 178 8.58 14.76 13.31
C GLN A 178 7.09 14.69 13.61
N LEU A 179 6.43 13.59 13.19
CA LEU A 179 5.00 13.36 13.48
C LEU A 179 4.74 13.42 15.00
N LEU A 180 5.57 12.75 15.81
CA LEU A 180 5.43 12.79 17.26
C LEU A 180 5.56 14.22 17.80
N THR A 181 6.46 15.01 17.21
CA THR A 181 6.64 16.41 17.63
C THR A 181 5.38 17.24 17.33
N LEU A 182 4.83 17.09 16.13
CA LEU A 182 3.58 17.76 15.74
C LEU A 182 2.41 17.34 16.64
N LYS A 183 2.29 16.05 16.92
CA LYS A 183 1.26 15.53 17.83
C LYS A 183 1.42 16.08 19.25
N LYS A 184 2.65 16.21 19.73
CA LYS A 184 2.94 16.80 21.03
C LYS A 184 2.45 18.25 21.09
N GLU A 185 2.81 19.05 20.09
CA GLU A 185 2.42 20.46 20.01
C GLU A 185 0.90 20.63 19.97
N ASP A 186 0.21 19.80 19.17
CA ASP A 186 -1.25 19.81 19.11
C ASP A 186 -1.90 19.43 20.45
N LEU A 187 -1.36 18.42 21.15
CA LEU A 187 -1.87 18.02 22.45
C LEU A 187 -1.64 19.12 23.50
N GLU A 188 -0.49 19.76 23.48
CA GLU A 188 -0.19 20.89 24.40
C GLU A 188 -1.17 22.05 24.17
N ARG A 189 -1.46 22.36 22.89
CA ARG A 189 -2.46 23.37 22.54
C ARG A 189 -3.85 22.96 23.05
N LYS A 190 -4.30 21.75 22.76
CA LYS A 190 -5.61 21.22 23.18
C LYS A 190 -5.76 21.25 24.72
N ILE A 191 -4.72 20.88 25.44
CA ILE A 191 -4.70 20.91 26.91
C ILE A 191 -4.93 22.35 27.41
N SER A 192 -4.30 23.32 26.77
CA SER A 192 -4.45 24.73 27.17
C SER A 192 -5.87 25.29 26.90
N GLU A 193 -6.58 24.69 25.95
CA GLU A 193 -7.91 25.15 25.49
C GLU A 193 -9.07 24.37 26.13
N THR A 194 -8.81 23.24 26.81
CA THR A 194 -9.84 22.31 27.29
C THR A 194 -10.20 22.57 28.77
N PRO A 195 -11.43 23.02 29.05
CA PRO A 195 -11.85 23.29 30.43
C PRO A 195 -12.40 22.05 31.18
N ALA A 196 -12.76 20.99 30.45
CA ALA A 196 -13.42 19.81 31.06
C ALA A 196 -12.38 18.86 31.67
N ALA A 197 -12.51 18.56 32.97
CA ALA A 197 -11.52 17.79 33.72
C ALA A 197 -11.29 16.37 33.19
N GLU A 198 -12.35 15.67 32.79
CA GLU A 198 -12.25 14.28 32.29
C GLU A 198 -11.49 14.21 30.96
N ALA A 199 -11.83 15.07 30.01
CA ALA A 199 -11.14 15.15 28.73
C ALA A 199 -9.67 15.56 28.90
N LEU A 200 -9.39 16.39 29.90
CA LEU A 200 -8.05 16.87 30.19
C LEU A 200 -7.10 15.75 30.65
N GLU A 201 -7.60 14.77 31.41
CA GLU A 201 -6.78 13.66 31.89
C GLU A 201 -6.34 12.75 30.72
N ASP A 202 -7.24 12.45 29.78
CA ASP A 202 -6.88 11.66 28.60
C ASP A 202 -5.86 12.39 27.72
N LEU A 203 -6.05 13.69 27.52
CA LEU A 203 -5.06 14.49 26.75
C LEU A 203 -3.69 14.46 27.42
N LYS A 204 -3.63 14.62 28.76
CA LYS A 204 -2.36 14.55 29.51
C LYS A 204 -1.71 13.18 29.42
N LYS A 205 -2.50 12.11 29.50
CA LYS A 205 -2.02 10.74 29.37
C LYS A 205 -1.39 10.53 27.98
N ASN A 206 -2.08 10.99 26.93
CA ASN A 206 -1.57 10.92 25.57
C ASN A 206 -0.30 11.73 25.38
N LEU A 207 -0.26 12.93 25.95
CA LEU A 207 0.94 13.78 25.89
C LEU A 207 2.13 13.09 26.57
N LYS A 208 1.92 12.50 27.73
CA LYS A 208 2.97 11.75 28.44
C LYS A 208 3.51 10.62 27.58
N HIS A 209 2.61 9.85 26.95
CA HIS A 209 3.00 8.75 26.06
C HIS A 209 3.85 9.24 24.87
N ILE A 210 3.43 10.33 24.23
CA ILE A 210 4.19 10.93 23.12
C ILE A 210 5.59 11.39 23.60
N GLN A 211 5.66 11.99 24.78
CA GLN A 211 6.95 12.44 25.35
C GLN A 211 7.88 11.25 25.61
N GLU A 212 7.34 10.14 26.11
CA GLU A 212 8.11 8.90 26.34
C GLU A 212 8.63 8.34 25.02
N GLU A 213 7.79 8.32 23.97
CA GLU A 213 8.21 7.88 22.62
C GLU A 213 9.31 8.79 22.06
N LEU A 214 9.19 10.10 22.21
CA LEU A 214 10.21 11.06 21.76
C LEU A 214 11.56 10.86 22.47
N GLN A 215 11.53 10.47 23.75
CA GLN A 215 12.76 10.14 24.50
C GLN A 215 13.34 8.79 24.05
N ARG A 216 12.49 7.84 23.68
CA ARG A 216 12.89 6.48 23.31
C ARG A 216 13.47 6.42 21.89
N TYR A 217 12.79 7.02 20.92
CA TYR A 217 13.12 6.87 19.51
C TYR A 217 14.00 8.02 19.00
N THR A 218 15.23 8.09 19.55
CA THR A 218 16.24 9.10 19.17
C THR A 218 17.27 8.48 18.23
N ALA A 219 18.00 9.32 17.49
CA ALA A 219 19.12 8.88 16.65
C ALA A 219 20.20 8.16 17.50
N ASP A 220 20.49 8.69 18.70
CA ASP A 220 21.47 8.06 19.60
C ASP A 220 21.03 6.66 20.03
N ASN A 221 19.74 6.46 20.26
CA ASN A 221 19.23 5.14 20.63
C ASN A 221 19.18 4.20 19.42
N PHE A 222 18.93 4.73 18.23
CA PHE A 222 19.03 3.95 16.98
C PHE A 222 20.44 3.38 16.81
N GLU A 223 21.47 4.19 17.05
CA GLU A 223 22.86 3.73 16.89
C GLU A 223 23.27 2.66 17.90
N LYS A 224 22.51 2.48 18.98
CA LYS A 224 22.74 1.39 19.94
C LYS A 224 22.11 0.06 19.54
N LEU A 225 21.27 0.05 18.50
CA LEU A 225 20.68 -1.20 17.98
C LEU A 225 21.79 -2.06 17.34
N ASP A 226 21.54 -3.35 17.25
CA ASP A 226 22.47 -4.25 16.56
C ASP A 226 22.55 -3.92 15.06
N GLU A 227 23.65 -4.31 14.43
CA GLU A 227 23.95 -3.94 13.05
C GLU A 227 22.92 -4.52 12.06
N ARG A 228 22.39 -5.74 12.33
CA ARG A 228 21.37 -6.35 11.47
C ARG A 228 20.10 -5.49 11.48
N THR A 229 19.64 -5.10 12.63
CA THR A 229 18.43 -4.26 12.77
C THR A 229 18.62 -2.92 12.06
N LYS A 230 19.77 -2.28 12.26
CA LYS A 230 20.07 -1.02 11.58
C LYS A 230 20.12 -1.17 10.07
N ASP A 231 20.72 -2.26 9.58
CA ASP A 231 20.86 -2.52 8.15
C ASP A 231 19.49 -2.72 7.50
N ILE A 232 18.63 -3.61 8.05
CA ILE A 232 17.30 -3.83 7.46
C ILE A 232 16.42 -2.58 7.55
N HIS A 233 16.54 -1.78 8.62
CA HIS A 233 15.83 -0.49 8.73
C HIS A 233 16.22 0.44 7.57
N ARG A 234 17.54 0.63 7.36
CA ARG A 234 18.04 1.55 6.32
C ARG A 234 17.65 1.11 4.91
N ARG A 235 17.60 -0.21 4.68
CA ARG A 235 17.19 -0.78 3.38
C ARG A 235 15.69 -0.69 3.15
N ALA A 236 14.89 -0.85 4.22
CA ALA A 236 13.43 -0.88 4.13
C ALA A 236 12.82 0.52 3.95
N PHE A 237 13.53 1.56 4.37
CA PHE A 237 12.95 2.92 4.41
C PHE A 237 13.82 3.92 3.65
N VAL A 238 14.23 3.54 2.42
CA VAL A 238 14.98 4.44 1.54
C VAL A 238 14.02 5.48 0.99
N ASN A 239 14.30 6.76 1.27
CA ASN A 239 13.43 7.86 0.85
C ASN A 239 14.22 8.96 0.12
N ASN A 240 13.49 9.99 -0.31
CA ASN A 240 14.06 11.08 -1.10
C ASN A 240 14.60 12.26 -0.27
N SER A 241 14.86 12.05 1.03
CA SER A 241 15.26 13.13 1.95
C SER A 241 16.59 13.80 1.62
N ALA A 242 17.39 13.22 0.71
CA ALA A 242 18.61 13.88 0.19
C ALA A 242 18.27 15.03 -0.76
N GLN A 243 17.04 15.14 -1.21
CA GLN A 243 16.57 16.24 -2.05
C GLN A 243 15.85 17.27 -1.18
N GLN A 244 16.20 18.54 -1.35
CA GLN A 244 15.72 19.63 -0.49
C GLN A 244 14.19 19.75 -0.46
N ASP A 245 13.55 19.67 -1.63
CA ASP A 245 12.12 19.97 -1.80
C ASP A 245 11.23 18.72 -1.83
N TYR A 246 11.74 17.56 -1.38
CA TYR A 246 11.01 16.29 -1.52
C TYR A 246 9.70 16.24 -0.72
N MET A 247 9.52 17.15 0.23
CA MET A 247 8.31 17.21 1.07
C MET A 247 7.39 18.38 0.70
N GLU A 248 7.65 19.05 -0.42
CA GLU A 248 6.89 20.24 -0.81
C GLU A 248 6.03 19.97 -2.05
N LEU A 249 4.92 20.71 -2.12
CA LEU A 249 4.09 20.78 -3.33
C LEU A 249 4.33 22.13 -4.01
N GLU A 250 4.08 22.15 -5.32
CA GLU A 250 4.04 23.39 -6.09
C GLU A 250 2.80 23.39 -6.97
N THR A 251 2.39 24.58 -7.39
CA THR A 251 1.22 24.73 -8.26
C THR A 251 1.65 24.69 -9.72
N MET A 252 1.18 23.71 -10.44
CA MET A 252 1.33 23.63 -11.89
C MET A 252 0.13 24.30 -12.55
N HIS A 253 0.39 25.21 -13.50
CA HIS A 253 -0.64 25.87 -14.29
C HIS A 253 -0.67 25.24 -15.69
N TYR A 254 -1.84 24.88 -16.19
CA TYR A 254 -1.98 24.27 -17.51
C TYR A 254 -3.27 24.73 -18.20
N GLN A 255 -3.38 24.44 -19.50
CA GLN A 255 -4.55 24.77 -20.31
C GLN A 255 -5.32 23.49 -20.65
N GLU A 256 -6.63 23.50 -20.42
CA GLU A 256 -7.50 22.39 -20.75
C GLU A 256 -8.82 22.92 -21.30
N GLY A 257 -9.18 22.50 -22.51
CA GLY A 257 -10.42 22.94 -23.17
C GLY A 257 -10.53 24.46 -23.29
N GLY A 258 -9.40 25.16 -23.43
CA GLY A 258 -9.36 26.62 -23.52
C GLY A 258 -9.49 27.33 -22.19
N GLN A 259 -9.49 26.61 -21.07
CA GLN A 259 -9.54 27.17 -19.72
C GLN A 259 -8.21 26.98 -19.00
N GLN A 260 -7.82 27.99 -18.23
CA GLN A 260 -6.66 27.89 -17.33
C GLN A 260 -7.05 26.98 -16.15
N ARG A 261 -6.19 26.03 -15.84
CA ARG A 261 -6.35 25.08 -14.74
C ARG A 261 -5.12 25.13 -13.84
N GLU A 262 -5.28 24.67 -12.62
CA GLU A 262 -4.21 24.52 -11.64
C GLU A 262 -4.26 23.14 -11.01
N LEU A 263 -3.08 22.60 -10.70
CA LEU A 263 -2.95 21.31 -10.02
C LEU A 263 -1.78 21.42 -9.05
N GLN A 264 -1.96 20.96 -7.82
CA GLN A 264 -0.84 20.79 -6.89
C GLN A 264 -0.09 19.51 -7.28
N ILE A 265 1.24 19.59 -7.39
CA ILE A 265 2.08 18.44 -7.73
C ILE A 265 3.30 18.42 -6.81
N PRO A 266 3.97 17.27 -6.64
CA PRO A 266 5.24 17.26 -5.92
C PRO A 266 6.26 18.21 -6.56
N LYS A 267 6.89 19.03 -5.76
CA LYS A 267 7.94 19.94 -6.21
C LYS A 267 9.24 19.20 -6.44
N GLY A 268 9.53 18.18 -5.64
CA GLY A 268 10.71 17.34 -5.79
C GLY A 268 10.45 16.13 -6.68
N ASP A 269 11.52 15.48 -7.12
CA ASP A 269 11.45 14.23 -7.89
C ASP A 269 11.08 13.08 -6.96
N VAL A 270 9.90 12.51 -7.13
CA VAL A 270 9.39 11.41 -6.29
C VAL A 270 10.19 10.10 -6.50
N LEU A 271 11.05 10.04 -7.52
CA LEU A 271 11.94 8.91 -7.82
C LEU A 271 13.41 9.24 -7.55
N TYR A 272 13.72 10.35 -6.90
CA TYR A 272 15.07 10.90 -6.77
C TYR A 272 16.12 9.86 -6.35
N GLN A 273 15.91 9.16 -5.25
CA GLN A 273 16.93 8.24 -4.75
C GLN A 273 17.06 7.00 -5.65
N PHE A 274 15.96 6.53 -6.23
CA PHE A 274 16.00 5.43 -7.19
C PHE A 274 16.80 5.84 -8.45
N ARG A 275 16.47 6.98 -9.02
CA ARG A 275 17.16 7.53 -10.21
C ARG A 275 18.67 7.66 -9.93
N LYS A 276 19.00 8.24 -8.80
CA LYS A 276 20.39 8.43 -8.38
C LYS A 276 21.15 7.11 -8.25
N ASP A 277 20.53 6.11 -7.61
CA ASP A 277 21.17 4.79 -7.44
C ASP A 277 21.39 4.11 -8.80
N VAL A 278 20.45 4.26 -9.74
CA VAL A 278 20.61 3.73 -11.10
C VAL A 278 21.77 4.44 -11.82
N GLU A 279 21.78 5.78 -11.80
CA GLU A 279 22.80 6.58 -12.47
C GLU A 279 24.21 6.33 -11.91
N GLU A 280 24.32 6.08 -10.62
CA GLU A 280 25.59 5.84 -9.95
C GLU A 280 26.01 4.37 -9.94
N GLY A 281 25.24 3.48 -10.55
CA GLY A 281 25.51 2.05 -10.57
C GLY A 281 25.40 1.40 -9.18
N LYS A 282 24.50 1.91 -8.34
CA LYS A 282 24.29 1.46 -6.94
C LYS A 282 22.96 0.78 -6.72
N LEU A 283 22.24 0.47 -7.81
CA LEU A 283 20.97 -0.23 -7.70
C LEU A 283 21.23 -1.62 -7.13
N PRO A 284 20.54 -2.02 -6.04
CA PRO A 284 20.78 -3.35 -5.47
C PRO A 284 20.16 -4.46 -6.33
N THR A 285 20.50 -5.70 -6.02
CA THR A 285 20.02 -6.87 -6.74
C THR A 285 18.49 -6.93 -6.79
N VAL A 286 17.84 -6.58 -5.67
CA VAL A 286 16.37 -6.56 -5.59
C VAL A 286 15.92 -5.17 -5.14
N SER A 287 15.05 -4.56 -5.94
CA SER A 287 14.51 -3.23 -5.66
C SER A 287 12.99 -3.26 -5.69
N TRP A 288 12.36 -2.70 -4.68
CA TRP A 288 10.92 -2.45 -4.67
C TRP A 288 10.69 -0.95 -4.73
N LEU A 289 9.65 -0.56 -5.45
CA LEU A 289 9.22 0.84 -5.55
C LEU A 289 7.82 0.95 -4.96
N ALA A 290 7.69 1.71 -3.87
CA ALA A 290 6.42 1.97 -3.21
C ALA A 290 5.99 3.41 -3.52
N PRO A 291 5.07 3.61 -4.47
CA PRO A 291 4.71 4.97 -4.89
C PRO A 291 3.92 5.72 -3.83
N PRO A 292 3.92 7.06 -3.89
CA PRO A 292 2.89 7.83 -3.19
C PRO A 292 1.48 7.45 -3.67
N GLN A 293 0.48 7.72 -2.83
CA GLN A 293 -0.89 7.28 -3.08
C GLN A 293 -1.40 7.61 -4.49
N LEU A 294 -1.25 8.87 -4.91
CA LEU A 294 -1.78 9.30 -6.21
C LEU A 294 -1.05 8.68 -7.42
N PHE A 295 0.12 8.10 -7.20
CA PHE A 295 0.86 7.41 -8.26
C PHE A 295 0.70 5.88 -8.19
N SER A 296 -0.16 5.38 -7.29
CA SER A 296 -0.32 3.94 -7.06
C SER A 296 -1.46 3.29 -7.84
N ASP A 297 -2.22 4.06 -8.61
CA ASP A 297 -3.44 3.60 -9.30
C ASP A 297 -4.51 3.05 -8.35
N HIS A 298 -4.71 3.68 -7.20
CA HIS A 298 -5.73 3.34 -6.22
C HIS A 298 -6.99 4.18 -6.45
N PRO A 299 -7.95 3.75 -7.19
CA PRO A 299 -7.98 3.60 -8.64
C PRO A 299 -8.37 4.91 -9.35
N ASP A 300 -8.37 6.01 -8.61
CA ASP A 300 -8.99 7.27 -9.06
C ASP A 300 -8.13 8.07 -10.04
N SER A 301 -6.86 7.76 -10.21
CA SER A 301 -5.97 8.57 -11.04
C SER A 301 -4.98 7.74 -11.84
N PRO A 302 -5.45 6.85 -12.73
CA PRO A 302 -4.54 5.94 -13.44
C PRO A 302 -3.51 6.66 -14.32
N TRP A 303 -3.79 7.90 -14.74
CA TRP A 303 -2.83 8.68 -15.53
C TRP A 303 -1.61 9.12 -14.71
N PHE A 304 -1.79 9.36 -13.41
CA PHE A 304 -0.66 9.68 -12.54
C PHE A 304 0.22 8.44 -12.32
N GLY A 305 -0.40 7.27 -12.14
CA GLY A 305 0.35 6.01 -12.09
C GLY A 305 1.06 5.73 -13.41
N ALA A 306 0.39 5.97 -14.54
CA ALA A 306 1.00 5.82 -15.86
C ALA A 306 2.24 6.70 -15.99
N TRP A 307 2.16 7.96 -15.55
CA TRP A 307 3.32 8.87 -15.54
C TRP A 307 4.45 8.30 -14.68
N TYR A 308 4.14 7.84 -13.47
CA TYR A 308 5.14 7.30 -12.53
C TYR A 308 5.86 6.08 -13.14
N VAL A 309 5.09 5.16 -13.73
CA VAL A 309 5.68 3.98 -14.39
C VAL A 309 6.49 4.40 -15.62
N SER A 310 6.04 5.40 -16.39
CA SER A 310 6.79 5.88 -17.55
C SER A 310 8.14 6.49 -17.13
N GLU A 311 8.18 7.20 -16.01
CA GLU A 311 9.44 7.74 -15.48
C GLU A 311 10.41 6.61 -15.07
N ILE A 312 9.86 5.56 -14.43
CA ILE A 312 10.68 4.39 -14.08
C ILE A 312 11.25 3.74 -15.36
N MET A 313 10.42 3.57 -16.38
CA MET A 313 10.85 2.98 -17.65
C MET A 313 11.94 3.85 -18.31
N ASP A 314 11.78 5.17 -18.25
CA ASP A 314 12.76 6.10 -18.78
C ASP A 314 14.11 5.98 -18.06
N ILE A 315 14.08 5.95 -16.71
CA ILE A 315 15.29 5.76 -15.90
C ILE A 315 16.01 4.46 -16.30
N LEU A 316 15.26 3.36 -16.43
CA LEU A 316 15.82 2.05 -16.72
C LEU A 316 16.37 1.97 -18.16
N THR A 317 15.61 2.47 -19.14
CA THR A 317 15.98 2.36 -20.56
C THR A 317 17.18 3.24 -20.92
N GLN A 318 17.39 4.34 -20.20
CA GLN A 318 18.56 5.20 -20.39
C GLN A 318 19.85 4.59 -19.82
N ASN A 319 19.75 3.46 -19.10
CA ASN A 319 20.90 2.80 -18.46
C ASN A 319 21.00 1.35 -18.94
N PRO A 320 21.75 1.10 -20.05
CA PRO A 320 21.76 -0.22 -20.70
C PRO A 320 22.16 -1.40 -19.82
N GLU A 321 22.99 -1.18 -18.82
CA GLU A 321 23.39 -2.28 -17.92
C GLU A 321 22.25 -2.66 -16.96
N VAL A 322 21.49 -1.67 -16.50
CA VAL A 322 20.32 -1.90 -15.63
C VAL A 322 19.14 -2.45 -16.46
N TRP A 323 19.01 -2.02 -17.72
CA TRP A 323 17.94 -2.48 -18.62
C TRP A 323 17.94 -4.01 -18.85
N LYS A 324 19.01 -4.68 -18.50
CA LYS A 324 19.09 -6.16 -18.57
C LYS A 324 18.38 -6.86 -17.42
N THR A 325 17.69 -6.12 -16.58
CA THR A 325 16.97 -6.66 -15.40
C THR A 325 15.49 -6.93 -15.68
N UNK A 326 14.89 -7.42 -14.90
CA UNK A 326 13.55 -7.68 -14.91
C UNK A 326 12.89 -6.60 -14.20
N PHE A 327 12.03 -6.09 -14.88
CA PHE A 327 11.10 -5.17 -14.26
C PHE A 327 9.72 -5.82 -14.19
N ILE A 328 9.12 -5.84 -13.00
CA ILE A 328 7.80 -6.44 -12.78
C ILE A 328 6.87 -5.34 -12.29
N LEU A 329 5.83 -5.02 -13.07
CA LEU A 329 4.72 -4.17 -12.65
C LEU A 329 3.59 -5.10 -12.20
N THR A 330 3.17 -4.97 -10.95
CA THR A 330 2.12 -5.83 -10.40
C THR A 330 1.17 -5.01 -9.52
N TYR A 331 -0.10 -5.38 -9.58
CA TYR A 331 -1.12 -4.84 -8.69
C TYR A 331 -1.32 -5.82 -7.54
N ASP A 332 -1.59 -5.33 -6.35
CA ASP A 332 -1.79 -6.17 -5.18
C ASP A 332 -3.18 -6.81 -5.16
N GLU A 333 -4.19 -6.14 -5.73
CA GLU A 333 -5.57 -6.66 -5.75
C GLU A 333 -6.40 -5.90 -6.80
N ASN A 334 -7.70 -6.20 -6.92
CA ASN A 334 -8.55 -5.66 -7.99
C ASN A 334 -9.33 -4.40 -7.61
N ASP A 335 -9.17 -3.91 -6.39
CA ASP A 335 -9.81 -2.69 -5.88
C ASP A 335 -11.35 -2.67 -6.08
N GLY A 336 -12.00 -3.83 -6.01
CA GLY A 336 -13.44 -3.96 -6.13
C GLY A 336 -13.97 -4.05 -7.55
N TYR A 337 -13.11 -3.96 -8.57
CA TYR A 337 -13.52 -4.07 -9.97
C TYR A 337 -13.64 -5.52 -10.40
N PHE A 338 -14.51 -5.77 -11.36
CA PHE A 338 -14.90 -7.13 -11.78
C PHE A 338 -13.76 -7.86 -12.47
N ASP A 339 -13.51 -9.08 -12.04
CA ASP A 339 -12.74 -10.05 -12.81
C ASP A 339 -13.67 -11.21 -13.16
N HIS A 340 -13.64 -11.59 -14.43
CA HIS A 340 -14.49 -12.65 -14.97
C HIS A 340 -14.01 -14.06 -14.62
N PHE A 341 -12.76 -14.19 -14.17
CA PHE A 341 -12.14 -15.49 -13.91
C PHE A 341 -12.04 -15.75 -12.41
N ALA A 342 -12.55 -16.91 -11.97
CA ALA A 342 -12.45 -17.30 -10.57
C ALA A 342 -11.06 -17.88 -10.32
N PRO A 343 -10.23 -17.21 -9.48
CA PRO A 343 -8.92 -17.78 -9.15
C PRO A 343 -9.06 -19.05 -8.31
N PHE A 344 -7.99 -19.80 -8.21
CA PHE A 344 -7.93 -20.94 -7.30
C PHE A 344 -8.14 -20.45 -5.86
N THR A 345 -8.92 -21.22 -5.10
CA THR A 345 -9.03 -21.01 -3.65
C THR A 345 -8.73 -22.34 -2.95
N ALA A 346 -8.15 -22.24 -1.76
CA ALA A 346 -7.84 -23.45 -1.00
C ALA A 346 -9.12 -24.24 -0.70
N PRO A 347 -9.11 -25.57 -0.82
CA PRO A 347 -10.28 -26.36 -0.46
C PRO A 347 -10.66 -26.17 1.00
N ASN A 348 -11.96 -26.14 1.26
CA ASN A 348 -12.48 -26.10 2.62
C ASN A 348 -12.13 -27.41 3.34
N PRO A 349 -11.37 -27.38 4.43
CA PRO A 349 -11.00 -28.62 5.12
C PRO A 349 -12.18 -29.39 5.72
N ASP A 350 -13.33 -28.74 5.85
CA ASP A 350 -14.55 -29.36 6.40
C ASP A 350 -15.49 -29.89 5.30
N ASP A 351 -15.10 -29.77 4.02
CA ASP A 351 -15.93 -30.16 2.88
C ASP A 351 -15.08 -30.82 1.79
N THR A 352 -15.11 -32.14 1.75
CA THR A 352 -14.32 -32.94 0.79
C THR A 352 -14.70 -32.72 -0.67
N GLU A 353 -15.86 -32.11 -0.92
CA GLU A 353 -16.30 -31.83 -2.28
C GLU A 353 -15.82 -30.45 -2.78
N SER A 354 -15.23 -29.63 -1.89
CA SER A 354 -14.78 -28.28 -2.22
C SER A 354 -13.52 -28.24 -3.10
N GLY A 355 -12.80 -29.36 -3.21
CA GLY A 355 -11.59 -29.44 -4.05
C GLY A 355 -10.54 -30.38 -3.48
N LYS A 356 -9.40 -30.44 -4.19
CA LYS A 356 -8.28 -31.31 -3.80
C LYS A 356 -6.96 -30.54 -3.96
N VAL A 357 -5.96 -30.97 -3.21
CA VAL A 357 -4.58 -30.49 -3.35
C VAL A 357 -3.66 -31.67 -3.62
N SER A 358 -2.45 -31.38 -4.07
CA SER A 358 -1.44 -32.41 -4.31
C SER A 358 -1.02 -33.09 -3.01
N GLU A 359 -0.57 -34.32 -3.12
CA GLU A 359 -0.08 -35.09 -1.96
C GLU A 359 1.02 -34.30 -1.24
N GLY A 360 0.94 -34.25 0.06
CA GLY A 360 1.90 -33.55 0.92
C GLY A 360 1.61 -32.11 1.16
N ILE A 361 0.57 -31.55 0.49
CA ILE A 361 0.15 -30.16 0.71
C ILE A 361 -0.96 -30.12 1.76
N ASN A 362 -0.79 -29.28 2.76
CA ASN A 362 -1.84 -29.05 3.77
C ASN A 362 -2.48 -27.67 3.51
N PRO A 363 -3.71 -27.61 2.96
CA PRO A 363 -4.34 -26.35 2.63
C PRO A 363 -5.04 -25.68 3.83
N THR A 364 -5.02 -26.29 5.00
CA THR A 364 -5.80 -25.79 6.16
C THR A 364 -5.46 -24.35 6.51
N LEU A 365 -4.17 -24.00 6.39
CA LEU A 365 -3.72 -22.64 6.71
C LEU A 365 -4.07 -21.61 5.63
N GLU A 366 -4.37 -22.07 4.44
CA GLU A 366 -4.73 -21.18 3.32
C GLU A 366 -6.24 -20.93 3.27
N PHE A 367 -7.02 -21.72 3.99
CA PHE A 367 -8.47 -21.55 4.05
C PHE A 367 -8.84 -20.72 5.27
N VAL A 368 -9.59 -19.64 5.05
CA VAL A 368 -10.09 -18.78 6.15
C VAL A 368 -11.58 -18.95 6.25
N ARG A 369 -12.06 -19.39 7.41
CA ARG A 369 -13.47 -19.53 7.66
C ARG A 369 -14.11 -18.18 7.92
N ARG A 370 -15.27 -17.98 7.34
CA ARG A 370 -15.99 -16.73 7.45
C ARG A 370 -16.37 -16.40 8.90
N ASP A 371 -16.73 -17.40 9.67
CA ASP A 371 -17.09 -17.25 11.08
C ASP A 371 -15.89 -16.95 12.01
N GLU A 372 -14.67 -17.12 11.53
CA GLU A 372 -13.47 -16.73 12.26
C GLU A 372 -13.10 -15.25 12.10
N GLN A 373 -13.69 -14.59 11.11
CA GLN A 373 -13.26 -13.26 10.66
C GLN A 373 -14.46 -12.31 10.56
N TYR A 374 -14.88 -11.82 11.70
CA TYR A 374 -15.97 -10.85 11.75
C TYR A 374 -15.41 -9.43 11.93
N TYR A 375 -15.87 -8.53 11.09
CA TYR A 375 -15.45 -7.12 11.12
C TYR A 375 -16.69 -6.21 11.26
N PRO A 376 -16.91 -5.66 12.44
CA PRO A 376 -18.09 -4.81 12.69
C PRO A 376 -18.18 -3.59 11.78
N GLU A 377 -17.05 -3.08 11.30
CA GLU A 377 -17.00 -1.91 10.43
C GLU A 377 -17.74 -2.12 9.10
N SER A 378 -17.83 -3.36 8.66
CA SER A 378 -18.53 -3.68 7.40
C SER A 378 -20.04 -3.74 7.58
N GLY A 379 -20.54 -3.79 8.83
CA GLY A 379 -21.96 -3.97 9.12
C GLY A 379 -22.48 -5.34 8.73
N ARG A 380 -21.61 -6.32 8.51
CA ARG A 380 -21.99 -7.68 8.09
C ARG A 380 -21.48 -8.72 9.06
N GLU A 381 -22.33 -9.62 9.44
CA GLU A 381 -21.92 -10.83 10.13
C GLU A 381 -21.32 -11.79 9.12
N SER A 382 -20.23 -12.43 9.49
CA SER A 382 -19.56 -13.41 8.64
C SER A 382 -20.37 -14.71 8.51
#